data_1c20575387fc31695131152f84d7aa70
#
_entry.id   1c20575387fc31695131152f84d7aa70
#
_cell.length_a   1.000
_cell.length_b   1.000
_cell.length_c   1.000
_cell.angle_alpha   90.00
_cell.angle_beta   90.00
_cell.angle_gamma   90.00
#
_symmetry.space_group_name_H-M   'P 1'
#
loop_
_entity.id
_entity.type
_entity.pdbx_description
1 polymer ?
#
loop_
_entity_poly.entity_id
_entity_poly.type
_entity_poly.pdbx_seq_one_letter_code
_entity_poly.pdbx_strand_id
1 'polypeptide(L)'
;MKLLFVHDVKADIYENDVFARSYGYDIWNERYLPNFSQIKVCFRTKKTNTDLNGISDKSSGPKVVFDKRIGMFKGPDVFFSTKIKKVLRDDIKNNEAVIVRLDSFLGLQTILECRRANKPYMIELVGCAWDSFWNHGLAGKILAPYLFMRTKREVKRAPFVVYVTSEFLQKRYPTRGVNTNISNVKLNKQNPEDLARRIEKIENSGEKIVLGTAANVDIHYKGQQFVIEALGILKKKGFINFEYQILGAGDQTFLLNMAQKYDVQDQVKMLGSFPHEKVFEWLRSDLDVYIQPSLQEGLPRSVIEAMSVGLPCIGSDVAGIPELLDADWVFPRKKNKGKKISELLIKIDKNALEKQAIRNFKEAEKYDYNLLLKKRYEILEKYKTFILEE
;
A
#
# COMPACT_ATOMS: atom_id res chain seq x y z
N MET A 1 14.41 -18.94 17.19
CA MET A 1 12.93 -18.92 17.06
C MET A 1 12.59 -18.86 15.58
N LYS A 2 11.72 -19.76 15.10
CA LYS A 2 11.23 -19.82 13.72
C LYS A 2 9.92 -19.04 13.61
N LEU A 3 9.76 -18.30 12.52
CA LEU A 3 8.58 -17.50 12.23
C LEU A 3 7.71 -18.15 11.16
N LEU A 4 6.41 -18.26 11.41
CA LEU A 4 5.39 -18.49 10.40
C LEU A 4 4.81 -17.14 9.99
N PHE A 5 4.94 -16.74 8.71
CA PHE A 5 4.33 -15.54 8.16
C PHE A 5 3.21 -15.91 7.18
N VAL A 6 2.01 -15.34 7.38
CA VAL A 6 0.81 -15.73 6.61
C VAL A 6 0.13 -14.53 5.97
N HIS A 7 -0.13 -14.62 4.66
CA HIS A 7 -0.88 -13.61 3.91
C HIS A 7 -1.50 -14.20 2.62
N ASP A 8 -2.51 -13.54 2.05
CA ASP A 8 -3.21 -13.95 0.81
C ASP A 8 -2.52 -13.52 -0.50
N VAL A 9 -1.24 -13.20 -0.46
CA VAL A 9 -0.48 -12.85 -1.67
C VAL A 9 -0.43 -14.04 -2.62
N LYS A 10 -0.57 -13.76 -3.92
CA LYS A 10 -0.29 -14.73 -4.97
C LYS A 10 1.21 -14.78 -5.22
N ALA A 11 1.76 -15.98 -5.22
CA ALA A 11 3.15 -16.24 -5.49
C ALA A 11 3.28 -17.29 -6.59
N ASP A 12 4.15 -17.04 -7.54
CA ASP A 12 4.45 -17.95 -8.64
C ASP A 12 5.71 -18.75 -8.32
N ILE A 13 5.68 -20.04 -8.61
CA ILE A 13 6.82 -20.95 -8.44
C ILE A 13 7.37 -21.24 -9.83
N TYR A 14 8.58 -20.76 -10.11
CA TYR A 14 9.34 -21.08 -11.28
C TYR A 14 10.60 -21.86 -10.86
N GLU A 15 10.75 -23.08 -11.36
CA GLU A 15 11.76 -24.04 -10.91
C GLU A 15 11.73 -24.24 -9.38
N ASN A 16 12.80 -23.84 -8.68
CA ASN A 16 12.91 -23.94 -7.23
C ASN A 16 12.58 -22.62 -6.51
N ASP A 17 12.54 -21.52 -7.25
CA ASP A 17 12.34 -20.18 -6.73
C ASP A 17 10.87 -19.79 -6.63
N VAL A 18 10.60 -18.88 -5.70
CA VAL A 18 9.27 -18.30 -5.49
C VAL A 18 9.33 -16.80 -5.75
N PHE A 19 8.44 -16.32 -6.58
CA PHE A 19 8.31 -14.94 -6.97
C PHE A 19 6.99 -14.37 -6.45
N ALA A 20 7.06 -13.22 -5.80
CA ALA A 20 5.87 -12.58 -5.25
C ALA A 20 5.99 -11.05 -5.36
N ARG A 21 5.14 -10.44 -6.17
CA ARG A 21 5.15 -9.00 -6.40
C ARG A 21 5.10 -8.23 -5.09
N SER A 22 5.99 -7.27 -4.90
CA SER A 22 6.15 -6.44 -3.70
C SER A 22 6.56 -7.22 -2.43
N TYR A 23 7.09 -8.43 -2.59
CA TYR A 23 7.66 -9.25 -1.53
C TYR A 23 9.00 -9.83 -1.96
N GLY A 24 9.95 -8.96 -2.31
CA GLY A 24 11.33 -9.36 -2.57
C GLY A 24 12.00 -9.97 -1.34
N TYR A 25 13.07 -10.73 -1.57
CA TYR A 25 13.84 -11.36 -0.49
C TYR A 25 14.37 -10.33 0.53
N ASP A 26 14.67 -9.11 0.10
CA ASP A 26 15.09 -7.99 0.95
C ASP A 26 14.10 -7.71 2.09
N ILE A 27 12.79 -7.87 1.86
CA ILE A 27 11.78 -7.70 2.90
C ILE A 27 11.96 -8.69 4.05
N TRP A 28 12.23 -9.95 3.72
CA TRP A 28 12.48 -10.98 4.73
C TRP A 28 13.80 -10.75 5.44
N ASN A 29 14.84 -10.47 4.66
CA ASN A 29 16.20 -10.28 5.14
C ASN A 29 16.33 -9.06 6.07
N GLU A 30 15.70 -7.94 5.72
CA GLU A 30 15.83 -6.70 6.49
C GLU A 30 14.82 -6.60 7.63
N ARG A 31 13.58 -7.09 7.45
CA ARG A 31 12.50 -6.83 8.42
C ARG A 31 12.31 -7.92 9.46
N TYR A 32 12.64 -9.17 9.15
CA TYR A 32 12.28 -10.31 10.01
C TYR A 32 13.47 -11.21 10.37
N LEU A 33 14.37 -11.54 9.44
CA LEU A 33 15.51 -12.41 9.71
C LEU A 33 16.47 -11.90 10.80
N PRO A 34 16.62 -10.59 11.07
CA PRO A 34 17.38 -10.13 12.22
C PRO A 34 16.80 -10.60 13.57
N ASN A 35 15.50 -10.88 13.62
CA ASN A 35 14.79 -11.32 14.83
C ASN A 35 14.48 -12.82 14.85
N PHE A 36 14.48 -13.51 13.70
CA PHE A 36 14.08 -14.91 13.58
C PHE A 36 15.13 -15.72 12.82
N SER A 37 15.40 -16.93 13.30
CA SER A 37 16.40 -17.82 12.70
C SER A 37 16.00 -18.38 11.33
N GLN A 38 14.68 -18.46 11.08
CA GLN A 38 14.10 -18.95 9.84
C GLN A 38 12.67 -18.41 9.70
N ILE A 39 12.24 -18.19 8.46
CA ILE A 39 10.87 -17.76 8.14
C ILE A 39 10.22 -18.82 7.26
N LYS A 40 9.06 -19.30 7.67
CA LYS A 40 8.14 -20.07 6.83
C LYS A 40 7.03 -19.16 6.34
N VAL A 41 6.87 -19.05 5.01
CA VAL A 41 5.89 -18.16 4.38
C VAL A 41 4.74 -18.97 3.80
N CYS A 42 3.52 -18.63 4.20
CA CYS A 42 2.30 -19.20 3.67
C CYS A 42 1.58 -18.17 2.78
N PHE A 43 1.75 -18.30 1.46
CA PHE A 43 1.06 -17.55 0.41
C PHE A 43 0.23 -18.49 -0.46
N ARG A 44 -0.62 -17.93 -1.33
CA ARG A 44 -1.28 -18.70 -2.39
C ARG A 44 -0.28 -18.95 -3.51
N THR A 45 0.08 -20.20 -3.73
CA THR A 45 1.13 -20.54 -4.68
C THR A 45 0.58 -21.24 -5.92
N LYS A 46 1.15 -20.96 -7.09
CA LYS A 46 0.94 -21.75 -8.32
C LYS A 46 2.28 -21.96 -9.03
N LYS A 47 2.42 -23.10 -9.72
CA LYS A 47 3.55 -23.33 -10.60
C LYS A 47 3.37 -22.60 -11.93
N THR A 48 4.45 -22.10 -12.49
CA THR A 48 4.52 -21.51 -13.83
C THR A 48 5.72 -22.05 -14.58
N ASN A 49 5.63 -22.08 -15.91
CA ASN A 49 6.74 -22.40 -16.81
C ASN A 49 7.40 -21.11 -17.38
N THR A 50 6.86 -19.95 -17.04
CA THR A 50 7.39 -18.66 -17.49
C THR A 50 8.55 -18.26 -16.60
N ASP A 51 9.68 -17.90 -17.18
CA ASP A 51 10.79 -17.28 -16.46
C ASP A 51 10.33 -15.92 -15.91
N LEU A 52 10.50 -15.74 -14.62
CA LEU A 52 10.08 -14.54 -13.90
C LEU A 52 11.26 -13.66 -13.47
N ASN A 53 12.50 -14.05 -13.78
CA ASN A 53 13.69 -13.25 -13.45
C ASN A 53 13.63 -11.89 -14.17
N GLY A 54 13.79 -10.82 -13.43
CA GLY A 54 13.65 -9.45 -13.95
C GLY A 54 12.20 -8.97 -14.21
N ILE A 55 11.20 -9.85 -14.06
CA ILE A 55 9.78 -9.53 -14.28
C ILE A 55 9.04 -9.37 -12.94
N SER A 56 9.38 -10.19 -11.95
CA SER A 56 8.77 -10.17 -10.61
C SER A 56 9.83 -10.28 -9.54
N ASP A 57 9.49 -9.86 -8.31
CA ASP A 57 10.41 -9.89 -7.18
C ASP A 57 10.66 -11.35 -6.75
N LYS A 58 11.93 -11.80 -6.81
CA LYS A 58 12.33 -13.08 -6.22
C LYS A 58 12.20 -12.98 -4.71
N SER A 59 11.34 -13.80 -4.14
CA SER A 59 10.97 -13.79 -2.72
C SER A 59 11.66 -14.88 -1.92
N SER A 60 11.98 -16.03 -2.57
CA SER A 60 12.75 -17.10 -1.96
C SER A 60 14.21 -16.71 -1.76
N GLY A 61 14.86 -17.30 -0.74
CA GLY A 61 16.28 -17.07 -0.43
C GLY A 61 16.70 -17.80 0.84
N PRO A 62 17.93 -17.61 1.31
CA PRO A 62 18.45 -18.27 2.52
C PRO A 62 17.54 -18.04 3.74
N LYS A 63 17.25 -19.11 4.49
CA LYS A 63 16.41 -19.09 5.70
C LYS A 63 14.93 -18.70 5.45
N VAL A 64 14.47 -18.58 4.20
CA VAL A 64 13.08 -18.28 3.82
C VAL A 64 12.50 -19.45 3.04
N VAL A 65 11.52 -20.14 3.61
CA VAL A 65 10.89 -21.33 3.05
C VAL A 65 9.43 -21.06 2.77
N PHE A 66 8.99 -21.25 1.53
CA PHE A 66 7.58 -21.10 1.15
C PHE A 66 6.83 -22.42 1.28
N ASP A 67 5.65 -22.37 1.92
CA ASP A 67 4.77 -23.52 1.94
C ASP A 67 4.07 -23.68 0.57
N LYS A 68 4.42 -24.73 -0.15
CA LYS A 68 3.88 -25.04 -1.48
C LYS A 68 2.59 -25.87 -1.43
N ARG A 69 2.11 -26.29 -0.22
CA ARG A 69 0.96 -27.18 -0.03
C ARG A 69 -0.39 -26.45 -0.13
N ILE A 70 -0.42 -25.13 0.13
CA ILE A 70 -1.66 -24.34 0.16
C ILE A 70 -2.26 -24.20 -1.23
N GLY A 71 -1.48 -23.92 -2.25
CA GLY A 71 -1.97 -23.74 -3.61
C GLY A 71 -2.88 -22.52 -3.79
N MET A 72 -3.56 -22.44 -4.93
CA MET A 72 -4.54 -21.39 -5.21
C MET A 72 -5.91 -21.75 -4.64
N PHE A 73 -6.62 -20.77 -4.12
CA PHE A 73 -8.00 -20.90 -3.64
C PHE A 73 -8.80 -19.61 -3.91
N LYS A 74 -10.13 -19.73 -3.95
CA LYS A 74 -11.03 -18.56 -3.94
C LYS A 74 -11.25 -18.13 -2.50
N GLY A 75 -11.14 -16.83 -2.20
CA GLY A 75 -11.12 -16.25 -0.86
C GLY A 75 -11.87 -17.01 0.25
N PRO A 76 -13.22 -17.07 0.24
CA PRO A 76 -13.98 -17.73 1.31
C PRO A 76 -13.76 -19.25 1.43
N ASP A 77 -13.32 -19.95 0.37
CA ASP A 77 -13.13 -21.39 0.38
C ASP A 77 -12.14 -21.85 1.45
N VAL A 78 -11.22 -20.97 1.86
CA VAL A 78 -10.26 -21.24 2.92
C VAL A 78 -10.94 -21.64 4.24
N PHE A 79 -12.13 -21.10 4.52
CA PHE A 79 -12.87 -21.40 5.76
C PHE A 79 -13.49 -22.80 5.77
N PHE A 80 -13.63 -23.42 4.61
CA PHE A 80 -14.23 -24.77 4.45
C PHE A 80 -13.20 -25.84 4.13
N SER A 81 -12.02 -25.47 3.60
CA SER A 81 -10.97 -26.40 3.19
C SER A 81 -10.31 -27.10 4.38
N THR A 82 -10.59 -28.39 4.54
CA THR A 82 -9.92 -29.24 5.56
C THR A 82 -8.42 -29.37 5.30
N LYS A 83 -8.02 -29.41 4.01
CA LYS A 83 -6.61 -29.46 3.59
C LYS A 83 -5.86 -28.22 4.08
N ILE A 84 -6.38 -27.01 3.80
CA ILE A 84 -5.72 -25.76 4.22
C ILE A 84 -5.63 -25.67 5.74
N LYS A 85 -6.72 -26.00 6.45
CA LYS A 85 -6.72 -26.03 7.92
C LYS A 85 -5.66 -26.99 8.49
N LYS A 86 -5.51 -28.18 7.89
CA LYS A 86 -4.49 -29.15 8.31
C LYS A 86 -3.09 -28.57 8.12
N VAL A 87 -2.79 -27.98 6.95
CA VAL A 87 -1.50 -27.35 6.67
C VAL A 87 -1.20 -26.23 7.67
N LEU A 88 -2.18 -25.35 7.95
CA LEU A 88 -2.00 -24.26 8.91
C LEU A 88 -1.74 -24.78 10.33
N ARG A 89 -2.44 -25.82 10.79
CA ARG A 89 -2.20 -26.42 12.13
C ARG A 89 -0.81 -27.01 12.23
N ASP A 90 -0.37 -27.74 11.19
CA ASP A 90 0.98 -28.31 11.15
C ASP A 90 2.04 -27.20 11.20
N ASP A 91 1.83 -26.10 10.45
CA ASP A 91 2.77 -24.99 10.41
C ASP A 91 2.78 -24.19 11.72
N ILE A 92 1.62 -23.94 12.34
CA ILE A 92 1.50 -23.29 13.65
C ILE A 92 2.22 -24.11 14.74
N LYS A 93 2.10 -25.44 14.68
CA LYS A 93 2.77 -26.34 15.64
C LYS A 93 4.29 -26.30 15.51
N ASN A 94 4.80 -26.19 14.27
CA ASN A 94 6.23 -26.31 13.97
C ASN A 94 6.99 -24.97 13.95
N ASN A 95 6.32 -23.85 14.29
CA ASN A 95 6.95 -22.54 14.39
C ASN A 95 6.61 -21.90 15.73
N GLU A 96 7.57 -21.26 16.36
CA GLU A 96 7.40 -20.65 17.67
C GLU A 96 6.60 -19.35 17.57
N ALA A 97 6.86 -18.53 16.55
CA ALA A 97 6.20 -17.24 16.32
C ALA A 97 5.26 -17.30 15.11
N VAL A 98 4.14 -16.57 15.18
CA VAL A 98 3.19 -16.46 14.07
C VAL A 98 2.87 -14.99 13.82
N ILE A 99 3.14 -14.51 12.60
CA ILE A 99 2.72 -13.17 12.15
C ILE A 99 1.71 -13.35 11.03
N VAL A 100 0.58 -12.67 11.18
CA VAL A 100 -0.53 -12.74 10.23
C VAL A 100 -0.79 -11.35 9.66
N ARG A 101 -0.72 -11.20 8.36
CA ARG A 101 -1.06 -9.94 7.70
C ARG A 101 -2.53 -9.92 7.28
N LEU A 102 -3.26 -8.90 7.74
CA LEU A 102 -4.65 -8.64 7.40
C LEU A 102 -4.73 -7.34 6.54
N ASP A 103 -5.72 -7.23 5.59
CA ASP A 103 -6.93 -8.06 5.49
C ASP A 103 -6.69 -9.26 4.58
N SER A 104 -6.96 -10.44 5.08
CA SER A 104 -6.73 -11.68 4.33
C SER A 104 -7.59 -12.83 4.88
N PHE A 105 -8.17 -13.64 4.00
CA PHE A 105 -8.96 -14.83 4.39
C PHE A 105 -8.08 -15.89 5.04
N LEU A 106 -6.91 -16.17 4.45
CA LEU A 106 -5.94 -17.11 4.99
C LEU A 106 -5.47 -16.65 6.38
N GLY A 107 -5.23 -15.34 6.53
CA GLY A 107 -4.87 -14.75 7.81
C GLY A 107 -5.96 -14.92 8.88
N LEU A 108 -7.22 -14.65 8.55
CA LEU A 108 -8.34 -14.85 9.47
C LEU A 108 -8.51 -16.32 9.88
N GLN A 109 -8.28 -17.27 8.96
CA GLN A 109 -8.29 -18.69 9.29
C GLN A 109 -7.11 -19.08 10.17
N THR A 110 -5.92 -18.53 9.90
CA THR A 110 -4.73 -18.77 10.73
C THR A 110 -4.93 -18.30 12.17
N ILE A 111 -5.48 -17.09 12.37
CA ILE A 111 -5.81 -16.57 13.71
C ILE A 111 -6.74 -17.53 14.45
N LEU A 112 -7.75 -18.08 13.77
CA LEU A 112 -8.66 -19.05 14.37
C LEU A 112 -7.93 -20.32 14.81
N GLU A 113 -7.01 -20.84 14.00
CA GLU A 113 -6.24 -22.04 14.36
C GLU A 113 -5.21 -21.75 15.47
N CYS A 114 -4.58 -20.55 15.48
CA CYS A 114 -3.71 -20.12 16.59
C CYS A 114 -4.48 -20.11 17.91
N ARG A 115 -5.69 -19.52 17.92
CA ARG A 115 -6.53 -19.48 19.12
C ARG A 115 -6.97 -20.86 19.61
N ARG A 116 -7.24 -21.79 18.70
CA ARG A 116 -7.56 -23.18 19.06
C ARG A 116 -6.39 -23.91 19.67
N ALA A 117 -5.18 -23.55 19.27
CA ALA A 117 -3.94 -24.13 19.75
C ALA A 117 -3.34 -23.37 20.94
N ASN A 118 -4.02 -22.33 21.46
CA ASN A 118 -3.50 -21.38 22.46
C ASN A 118 -2.13 -20.81 22.07
N LYS A 119 -1.91 -20.61 20.75
CA LYS A 119 -0.64 -20.11 20.20
C LYS A 119 -0.68 -18.59 20.11
N PRO A 120 0.28 -17.86 20.70
CA PRO A 120 0.41 -16.42 20.52
C PRO A 120 0.60 -16.04 19.04
N TYR A 121 0.05 -14.89 18.64
CA TYR A 121 0.20 -14.38 17.27
C TYR A 121 0.26 -12.85 17.27
N MET A 122 0.91 -12.30 16.25
CA MET A 122 0.93 -10.88 15.96
C MET A 122 0.15 -10.61 14.67
N ILE A 123 -0.61 -9.52 14.63
CA ILE A 123 -1.31 -9.06 13.43
C ILE A 123 -0.57 -7.86 12.84
N GLU A 124 -0.27 -7.90 11.54
CA GLU A 124 0.06 -6.72 10.74
C GLU A 124 -1.18 -6.29 9.96
N LEU A 125 -1.81 -5.19 10.36
CA LEU A 125 -3.01 -4.66 9.71
C LEU A 125 -2.62 -3.59 8.68
N VAL A 126 -2.75 -3.93 7.38
CA VAL A 126 -2.26 -3.11 6.27
C VAL A 126 -3.35 -2.44 5.44
N GLY A 127 -4.61 -2.78 5.69
CA GLY A 127 -5.75 -2.23 4.98
C GLY A 127 -7.05 -2.34 5.77
N CYS A 128 -8.10 -1.76 5.22
CA CYS A 128 -9.43 -1.81 5.78
C CYS A 128 -10.25 -2.91 5.08
N ALA A 129 -10.63 -3.97 5.79
CA ALA A 129 -11.43 -5.06 5.25
C ALA A 129 -12.74 -4.59 4.61
N TRP A 130 -13.39 -3.55 5.18
CA TRP A 130 -14.58 -2.97 4.56
C TRP A 130 -14.30 -2.43 3.16
N ASP A 131 -13.30 -1.55 3.04
CA ASP A 131 -13.00 -0.87 1.77
C ASP A 131 -12.46 -1.87 0.73
N SER A 132 -11.65 -2.86 1.18
CA SER A 132 -11.10 -3.91 0.32
C SER A 132 -12.18 -4.76 -0.33
N PHE A 133 -13.27 -5.07 0.36
CA PHE A 133 -14.34 -5.91 -0.19
C PHE A 133 -15.46 -5.09 -0.83
N TRP A 134 -15.78 -3.93 -0.30
CA TRP A 134 -16.84 -3.06 -0.82
C TRP A 134 -16.62 -2.65 -2.29
N ASN A 135 -15.37 -2.46 -2.69
CA ASN A 135 -15.01 -2.06 -4.04
C ASN A 135 -14.89 -3.24 -5.03
N HIS A 136 -15.14 -4.49 -4.59
CA HIS A 136 -15.05 -5.70 -5.41
C HIS A 136 -16.42 -6.29 -5.80
N GLY A 137 -17.28 -5.48 -6.38
CA GLY A 137 -18.56 -5.91 -6.94
C GLY A 137 -19.63 -6.26 -5.89
N LEU A 138 -20.75 -6.84 -6.33
CA LEU A 138 -21.92 -7.12 -5.45
C LEU A 138 -21.60 -8.14 -4.35
N ALA A 139 -20.91 -9.23 -4.69
CA ALA A 139 -20.52 -10.25 -3.71
C ALA A 139 -19.61 -9.66 -2.63
N GLY A 140 -18.69 -8.78 -3.03
CA GLY A 140 -17.81 -8.06 -2.09
C GLY A 140 -18.60 -7.17 -1.14
N LYS A 141 -19.60 -6.44 -1.63
CA LYS A 141 -20.47 -5.59 -0.79
C LYS A 141 -21.25 -6.38 0.26
N ILE A 142 -21.70 -7.59 -0.06
CA ILE A 142 -22.38 -8.47 0.89
C ILE A 142 -21.41 -9.00 1.96
N LEU A 143 -20.17 -9.33 1.57
CA LEU A 143 -19.15 -9.87 2.48
C LEU A 143 -18.48 -8.80 3.34
N ALA A 144 -18.41 -7.56 2.88
CA ALA A 144 -17.69 -6.48 3.56
C ALA A 144 -18.11 -6.28 5.03
N PRO A 145 -19.41 -6.20 5.39
CA PRO A 145 -19.84 -6.06 6.79
C PRO A 145 -19.36 -7.21 7.68
N TYR A 146 -19.51 -8.45 7.20
CA TYR A 146 -19.09 -9.64 7.95
C TYR A 146 -17.58 -9.65 8.18
N LEU A 147 -16.78 -9.43 7.12
CA LEU A 147 -15.33 -9.43 7.21
C LEU A 147 -14.81 -8.26 8.05
N PHE A 148 -15.45 -7.10 7.96
CA PHE A 148 -15.16 -5.97 8.84
C PHE A 148 -15.35 -6.33 10.31
N MET A 149 -16.51 -6.87 10.68
CA MET A 149 -16.81 -7.23 12.06
C MET A 149 -15.90 -8.35 12.58
N ARG A 150 -15.59 -9.32 11.73
CA ARG A 150 -14.68 -10.42 12.07
C ARG A 150 -13.25 -9.89 12.27
N THR A 151 -12.72 -9.09 11.35
CA THR A 151 -11.40 -8.46 11.50
C THR A 151 -11.33 -7.61 12.76
N LYS A 152 -12.36 -6.78 13.02
CA LYS A 152 -12.43 -5.95 14.22
C LYS A 152 -12.38 -6.78 15.49
N ARG A 153 -13.11 -7.91 15.52
CA ARG A 153 -13.10 -8.83 16.67
C ARG A 153 -11.73 -9.48 16.88
N GLU A 154 -11.08 -9.93 15.80
CA GLU A 154 -9.78 -10.60 15.92
C GLU A 154 -8.66 -9.61 16.28
N VAL A 155 -8.65 -8.41 15.70
CA VAL A 155 -7.70 -7.33 16.07
C VAL A 155 -7.89 -6.92 17.54
N LYS A 156 -9.14 -6.79 18.01
CA LYS A 156 -9.42 -6.43 19.43
C LYS A 156 -8.82 -7.43 20.43
N ARG A 157 -8.67 -8.71 20.05
CA ARG A 157 -8.18 -9.81 20.89
C ARG A 157 -6.71 -10.14 20.69
N ALA A 158 -6.10 -9.63 19.63
CA ALA A 158 -4.72 -9.92 19.31
C ALA A 158 -3.78 -9.38 20.39
N PRO A 159 -2.83 -10.19 20.89
CA PRO A 159 -1.85 -9.71 21.86
C PRO A 159 -0.92 -8.64 21.30
N PHE A 160 -0.60 -8.70 20.00
CA PHE A 160 0.24 -7.74 19.31
C PHE A 160 -0.37 -7.31 17.99
N VAL A 161 -0.35 -5.99 17.70
CA VAL A 161 -0.85 -5.43 16.43
C VAL A 161 0.09 -4.35 15.90
N VAL A 162 0.50 -4.49 14.66
CA VAL A 162 1.20 -3.44 13.90
C VAL A 162 0.24 -2.87 12.87
N TYR A 163 -0.02 -1.57 12.92
CA TYR A 163 -0.84 -0.85 11.95
C TYR A 163 0.04 -0.10 10.95
N VAL A 164 -0.36 -0.02 9.69
CA VAL A 164 0.37 0.82 8.71
C VAL A 164 0.04 2.31 8.85
N THR A 165 -1.11 2.64 9.42
CA THR A 165 -1.57 4.01 9.69
C THR A 165 -1.27 4.41 11.13
N SER A 166 -1.29 5.70 11.43
CA SER A 166 -1.15 6.21 12.80
C SER A 166 -2.47 6.36 13.53
N GLU A 167 -3.59 6.55 12.80
CA GLU A 167 -4.90 6.80 13.40
C GLU A 167 -6.05 6.01 12.78
N PHE A 168 -6.17 6.00 11.44
CA PHE A 168 -7.35 5.49 10.75
C PHE A 168 -7.68 4.03 11.08
N LEU A 169 -6.71 3.14 10.95
CA LEU A 169 -6.93 1.72 11.25
C LEU A 169 -7.11 1.49 12.74
N GLN A 170 -6.40 2.20 13.60
CA GLN A 170 -6.51 2.12 15.04
C GLN A 170 -7.92 2.52 15.53
N LYS A 171 -8.47 3.63 15.01
CA LYS A 171 -9.85 4.06 15.31
C LYS A 171 -10.89 3.05 14.81
N ARG A 172 -10.63 2.44 13.64
CA ARG A 172 -11.55 1.52 12.99
C ARG A 172 -11.50 0.09 13.55
N TYR A 173 -10.31 -0.35 13.93
CA TYR A 173 -10.00 -1.68 14.47
C TYR A 173 -9.18 -1.56 15.76
N PRO A 174 -9.76 -1.08 16.86
CA PRO A 174 -9.02 -0.92 18.11
C PRO A 174 -8.60 -2.27 18.68
N THR A 175 -7.41 -2.35 19.25
CA THR A 175 -6.88 -3.51 19.98
C THR A 175 -6.79 -3.25 21.46
N ARG A 176 -6.72 -4.33 22.26
CA ARG A 176 -6.39 -4.32 23.69
C ARG A 176 -4.94 -4.72 23.94
N GLY A 177 -4.26 -5.25 22.91
CA GLY A 177 -2.88 -5.70 22.99
C GLY A 177 -1.86 -4.60 22.79
N VAL A 178 -0.60 -4.98 22.86
CA VAL A 178 0.53 -4.11 22.53
C VAL A 178 0.46 -3.73 21.07
N ASN A 179 0.59 -2.44 20.75
CA ASN A 179 0.50 -2.01 19.36
C ASN A 179 1.45 -0.86 19.04
N THR A 180 1.72 -0.72 17.73
CA THR A 180 2.50 0.36 17.16
C THR A 180 2.05 0.63 15.73
N ASN A 181 2.52 1.75 15.16
CA ASN A 181 2.31 2.08 13.75
C ASN A 181 3.63 2.02 12.98
N ILE A 182 3.64 1.26 11.88
CA ILE A 182 4.82 1.11 11.02
C ILE A 182 4.37 1.07 9.56
N SER A 183 4.74 2.08 8.79
CA SER A 183 4.53 2.08 7.33
C SER A 183 5.36 0.98 6.65
N ASN A 184 4.89 0.51 5.50
CA ASN A 184 5.61 -0.43 4.66
C ASN A 184 6.48 0.24 3.57
N VAL A 185 6.56 1.57 3.57
CA VAL A 185 7.43 2.29 2.65
C VAL A 185 8.90 1.96 2.93
N LYS A 186 9.71 1.92 1.90
CA LYS A 186 11.17 1.81 1.99
C LYS A 186 11.75 3.12 1.45
N LEU A 187 11.88 4.09 2.33
CA LEU A 187 12.37 5.41 2.01
C LEU A 187 13.79 5.56 2.52
N ASN A 188 14.72 5.82 1.61
CA ASN A 188 16.09 6.18 1.98
C ASN A 188 16.09 7.55 2.67
N LYS A 189 17.19 7.85 3.39
CA LYS A 189 17.39 9.16 3.99
C LYS A 189 17.19 10.25 2.94
N GLN A 190 16.35 11.23 3.26
CA GLN A 190 16.06 12.35 2.39
C GLN A 190 17.31 13.20 2.13
N ASN A 191 17.42 13.74 0.91
CA ASN A 191 18.46 14.70 0.56
C ASN A 191 17.87 16.12 0.63
N PRO A 192 18.40 17.02 1.49
CA PRO A 192 17.93 18.41 1.56
C PRO A 192 18.00 19.17 0.22
N GLU A 193 18.91 18.77 -0.68
CA GLU A 193 19.00 19.35 -2.03
C GLU A 193 17.72 19.09 -2.85
N ASP A 194 16.98 17.98 -2.59
CA ASP A 194 15.72 17.70 -3.30
C ASP A 194 14.67 18.77 -2.98
N LEU A 195 14.61 19.24 -1.72
CA LEU A 195 13.73 20.35 -1.34
C LEU A 195 14.18 21.67 -1.96
N ALA A 196 15.49 21.99 -1.92
CA ALA A 196 16.01 23.22 -2.52
C ALA A 196 15.68 23.29 -4.02
N ARG A 197 15.94 22.22 -4.77
CA ARG A 197 15.59 22.11 -6.20
C ARG A 197 14.08 22.22 -6.43
N ARG A 198 13.26 21.67 -5.53
CA ARG A 198 11.80 21.79 -5.63
C ARG A 198 11.35 23.23 -5.49
N ILE A 199 11.87 23.97 -4.53
CA ILE A 199 11.55 25.39 -4.32
C ILE A 199 11.98 26.22 -5.54
N GLU A 200 13.21 26.03 -6.02
CA GLU A 200 13.70 26.67 -7.24
C GLU A 200 12.81 26.38 -8.47
N LYS A 201 12.38 25.11 -8.63
CA LYS A 201 11.44 24.74 -9.71
C LYS A 201 10.10 25.46 -9.59
N ILE A 202 9.56 25.63 -8.36
CA ILE A 202 8.29 26.33 -8.13
C ILE A 202 8.46 27.82 -8.44
N GLU A 203 9.53 28.46 -7.99
CA GLU A 203 9.81 29.89 -8.25
C GLU A 203 9.93 30.17 -9.76
N ASN A 204 10.63 29.29 -10.48
CA ASN A 204 10.87 29.42 -11.92
C ASN A 204 9.77 28.79 -12.79
N SER A 205 8.70 28.23 -12.18
CA SER A 205 7.63 27.56 -12.93
C SER A 205 6.88 28.56 -13.82
N GLY A 206 6.59 28.13 -15.06
CA GLY A 206 5.68 28.84 -15.98
C GLY A 206 4.21 28.57 -15.61
N GLU A 207 3.33 28.84 -16.59
CA GLU A 207 1.89 28.63 -16.39
C GLU A 207 1.48 27.15 -16.40
N LYS A 208 2.27 26.28 -17.04
CA LYS A 208 1.96 24.84 -17.14
C LYS A 208 2.23 24.13 -15.84
N ILE A 209 1.23 23.36 -15.39
CA ILE A 209 1.32 22.50 -14.18
C ILE A 209 1.25 21.03 -14.58
N VAL A 210 2.24 20.25 -14.20
CA VAL A 210 2.31 18.80 -14.45
C VAL A 210 1.86 18.04 -13.22
N LEU A 211 0.75 17.32 -13.38
CA LEU A 211 0.15 16.45 -12.36
C LEU A 211 0.64 15.01 -12.55
N GLY A 212 0.80 14.23 -11.49
CA GLY A 212 1.20 12.84 -11.60
C GLY A 212 0.50 11.89 -10.64
N THR A 213 0.28 10.65 -11.09
CA THR A 213 -0.17 9.52 -10.25
C THR A 213 0.63 8.27 -10.58
N ALA A 214 1.19 7.60 -9.56
CA ALA A 214 1.84 6.31 -9.69
C ALA A 214 0.93 5.19 -9.16
N ALA A 215 0.24 4.47 -10.06
CA ALA A 215 -0.62 3.34 -9.71
C ALA A 215 -0.98 2.52 -10.95
N ASN A 216 -1.29 1.22 -10.78
CA ASN A 216 -1.77 0.38 -11.89
C ASN A 216 -2.99 1.02 -12.56
N VAL A 217 -2.97 1.05 -13.90
CA VAL A 217 -3.95 1.79 -14.71
C VAL A 217 -5.24 1.00 -14.97
N ASP A 218 -5.21 -0.31 -14.82
CA ASP A 218 -6.35 -1.24 -14.94
C ASP A 218 -7.16 -1.37 -13.64
N ILE A 219 -6.74 -0.69 -12.57
CA ILE A 219 -7.38 -0.76 -11.25
C ILE A 219 -8.23 0.49 -11.00
N HIS A 220 -9.51 0.44 -11.33
CA HIS A 220 -10.44 1.59 -11.30
C HIS A 220 -10.56 2.27 -9.93
N TYR A 221 -10.37 1.57 -8.83
CA TYR A 221 -10.40 2.20 -7.50
C TYR A 221 -9.16 3.04 -7.19
N LYS A 222 -8.13 3.04 -8.06
CA LYS A 222 -7.01 3.98 -7.96
C LYS A 222 -7.39 5.40 -8.39
N GLY A 223 -8.49 5.56 -9.13
CA GLY A 223 -9.20 6.83 -9.27
C GLY A 223 -8.65 7.80 -10.31
N GLN A 224 -7.68 7.39 -11.16
CA GLN A 224 -7.09 8.24 -12.20
C GLN A 224 -8.15 8.88 -13.10
N GLN A 225 -9.27 8.19 -13.37
CA GLN A 225 -10.40 8.69 -14.14
C GLN A 225 -11.00 10.00 -13.57
N PHE A 226 -10.88 10.23 -12.26
CA PHE A 226 -11.41 11.46 -11.65
C PHE A 226 -10.52 12.68 -11.90
N VAL A 227 -9.22 12.46 -12.08
CA VAL A 227 -8.29 13.53 -12.50
C VAL A 227 -8.55 13.87 -13.97
N ILE A 228 -8.76 12.88 -14.83
CA ILE A 228 -9.14 13.09 -16.24
C ILE A 228 -10.48 13.86 -16.35
N GLU A 229 -11.48 13.51 -15.52
CA GLU A 229 -12.74 14.26 -15.40
C GLU A 229 -12.48 15.72 -14.98
N ALA A 230 -11.58 15.95 -14.01
CA ALA A 230 -11.21 17.28 -13.54
C ALA A 230 -10.58 18.13 -14.65
N LEU A 231 -9.68 17.55 -15.46
CA LEU A 231 -9.10 18.23 -16.63
C LEU A 231 -10.18 18.67 -17.63
N GLY A 232 -11.17 17.81 -17.92
CA GLY A 232 -12.28 18.18 -18.79
C GLY A 232 -13.14 19.33 -18.23
N ILE A 233 -13.33 19.40 -16.91
CA ILE A 233 -14.01 20.51 -16.25
C ILE A 233 -13.16 21.79 -16.34
N LEU A 234 -11.86 21.70 -16.13
CA LEU A 234 -10.90 22.80 -16.23
C LEU A 234 -10.85 23.37 -17.66
N LYS A 235 -10.73 22.49 -18.67
CA LYS A 235 -10.72 22.88 -20.09
C LYS A 235 -11.97 23.67 -20.48
N LYS A 236 -13.15 23.24 -20.03
CA LYS A 236 -14.42 23.97 -20.26
C LYS A 236 -14.47 25.34 -19.60
N LYS A 237 -13.64 25.60 -18.59
CA LYS A 237 -13.51 26.90 -17.92
C LYS A 237 -12.35 27.74 -18.47
N GLY A 238 -11.68 27.29 -19.52
CA GLY A 238 -10.53 27.97 -20.13
C GLY A 238 -9.19 27.67 -19.52
N PHE A 239 -9.09 26.77 -18.52
CA PHE A 239 -7.83 26.34 -17.92
C PHE A 239 -7.28 25.14 -18.70
N ILE A 240 -6.36 25.38 -19.63
CA ILE A 240 -5.76 24.35 -20.51
C ILE A 240 -4.29 24.05 -20.18
N ASN A 241 -3.75 24.69 -19.17
CA ASN A 241 -2.34 24.64 -18.79
C ASN A 241 -1.97 23.46 -17.90
N PHE A 242 -2.81 22.45 -17.78
CA PHE A 242 -2.54 21.23 -17.01
C PHE A 242 -2.14 20.07 -17.92
N GLU A 243 -1.11 19.31 -17.51
CA GLU A 243 -0.77 18.00 -18.05
C GLU A 243 -0.93 16.95 -16.95
N TYR A 244 -1.41 15.75 -17.28
CA TYR A 244 -1.53 14.65 -16.33
C TYR A 244 -0.74 13.44 -16.79
N GLN A 245 0.27 13.08 -16.05
CA GLN A 245 1.13 11.93 -16.28
C GLN A 245 0.70 10.76 -15.38
N ILE A 246 0.48 9.59 -15.99
CA ILE A 246 0.04 8.38 -15.29
C ILE A 246 1.13 7.32 -15.43
N LEU A 247 1.75 6.97 -14.30
CA LEU A 247 2.78 5.96 -14.22
C LEU A 247 2.19 4.68 -13.63
N GLY A 248 2.18 3.58 -14.39
CA GLY A 248 1.71 2.29 -13.91
C GLY A 248 1.50 1.26 -15.01
N ALA A 249 1.62 -0.02 -14.64
CA ALA A 249 1.32 -1.15 -15.50
C ALA A 249 -0.20 -1.37 -15.60
N GLY A 250 -0.62 -2.10 -16.63
CA GLY A 250 -1.99 -2.54 -16.85
C GLY A 250 -2.57 -2.08 -18.18
N ASP A 251 -3.82 -2.48 -18.46
CA ASP A 251 -4.55 -2.07 -19.65
C ASP A 251 -4.99 -0.60 -19.54
N GLN A 252 -4.53 0.23 -20.46
CA GLN A 252 -4.75 1.67 -20.51
C GLN A 252 -6.09 2.06 -21.16
N THR A 253 -6.77 1.12 -21.82
CA THR A 253 -7.94 1.37 -22.68
C THR A 253 -9.02 2.18 -21.97
N PHE A 254 -9.32 1.85 -20.71
CA PHE A 254 -10.33 2.57 -19.93
C PHE A 254 -9.99 4.05 -19.75
N LEU A 255 -8.75 4.37 -19.37
CA LEU A 255 -8.32 5.74 -19.11
C LEU A 255 -8.20 6.56 -20.39
N LEU A 256 -7.74 5.95 -21.48
CA LEU A 256 -7.71 6.59 -22.81
C LEU A 256 -9.11 6.93 -23.31
N ASN A 257 -10.09 6.02 -23.15
CA ASN A 257 -11.49 6.29 -23.45
C ASN A 257 -12.07 7.43 -22.58
N MET A 258 -11.65 7.51 -21.31
CA MET A 258 -12.05 8.64 -20.45
C MET A 258 -11.42 9.96 -20.93
N ALA A 259 -10.16 9.97 -21.33
CA ALA A 259 -9.51 11.17 -21.90
C ALA A 259 -10.24 11.65 -23.17
N GLN A 260 -10.62 10.74 -24.06
CA GLN A 260 -11.41 11.03 -25.24
C GLN A 260 -12.79 11.58 -24.89
N LYS A 261 -13.51 10.95 -23.94
CA LYS A 261 -14.83 11.38 -23.50
C LYS A 261 -14.84 12.81 -22.95
N TYR A 262 -13.77 13.23 -22.28
CA TYR A 262 -13.65 14.56 -21.69
C TYR A 262 -12.88 15.54 -22.57
N ASP A 263 -12.47 15.13 -23.79
CA ASP A 263 -11.73 15.94 -24.76
C ASP A 263 -10.42 16.53 -24.20
N VAL A 264 -9.61 15.64 -23.54
CA VAL A 264 -8.34 16.01 -22.89
C VAL A 264 -7.19 15.05 -23.25
N GLN A 265 -7.24 14.40 -24.42
CA GLN A 265 -6.23 13.44 -24.87
C GLN A 265 -4.83 14.08 -24.91
N ASP A 266 -4.77 15.35 -25.33
CA ASP A 266 -3.52 16.11 -25.45
C ASP A 266 -2.87 16.41 -24.09
N GLN A 267 -3.68 16.40 -23.01
CA GLN A 267 -3.27 16.69 -21.64
C GLN A 267 -2.93 15.43 -20.83
N VAL A 268 -3.25 14.21 -21.31
CA VAL A 268 -3.05 12.95 -20.59
C VAL A 268 -1.92 12.14 -21.21
N LYS A 269 -0.91 11.80 -20.40
CA LYS A 269 0.24 10.99 -20.83
C LYS A 269 0.31 9.69 -20.03
N MET A 270 0.31 8.54 -20.73
CA MET A 270 0.49 7.22 -20.18
C MET A 270 1.97 6.83 -20.28
N LEU A 271 2.66 6.74 -19.13
CA LEU A 271 4.11 6.51 -19.09
C LEU A 271 4.51 5.04 -18.99
N GLY A 272 3.53 4.13 -18.78
CA GLY A 272 3.83 2.72 -18.52
C GLY A 272 4.46 2.51 -17.14
N SER A 273 5.39 1.57 -17.02
CA SER A 273 6.08 1.24 -15.77
C SER A 273 7.53 1.68 -15.80
N PHE A 274 8.00 2.27 -14.72
CA PHE A 274 9.41 2.61 -14.52
C PHE A 274 10.06 1.70 -13.46
N PRO A 275 11.37 1.44 -13.58
CA PRO A 275 12.18 0.96 -12.46
C PRO A 275 12.11 1.95 -11.29
N HIS A 276 12.30 1.46 -10.06
CA HIS A 276 12.11 2.27 -8.84
C HIS A 276 12.95 3.56 -8.81
N GLU A 277 14.18 3.50 -9.29
CA GLU A 277 15.07 4.69 -9.36
C GLU A 277 14.52 5.77 -10.30
N LYS A 278 14.00 5.36 -11.46
CA LYS A 278 13.36 6.28 -12.42
C LYS A 278 12.04 6.88 -11.91
N VAL A 279 11.34 6.18 -10.99
CA VAL A 279 10.17 6.75 -10.33
C VAL A 279 10.57 7.97 -9.51
N PHE A 280 11.67 7.92 -8.75
CA PHE A 280 12.14 9.07 -7.98
C PHE A 280 12.64 10.21 -8.86
N GLU A 281 13.29 9.91 -10.00
CA GLU A 281 13.68 10.92 -10.97
C GLU A 281 12.44 11.65 -11.53
N TRP A 282 11.42 10.91 -11.94
CA TRP A 282 10.14 11.44 -12.39
C TRP A 282 9.45 12.31 -11.31
N LEU A 283 9.41 11.87 -10.06
CA LEU A 283 8.85 12.66 -8.95
C LEU A 283 9.62 13.97 -8.73
N ARG A 284 10.95 13.97 -8.87
CA ARG A 284 11.80 15.15 -8.67
C ARG A 284 11.68 16.16 -9.81
N SER A 285 11.78 15.67 -11.04
CA SER A 285 12.05 16.52 -12.20
C SER A 285 10.81 16.88 -12.99
N ASP A 286 9.90 15.92 -13.20
CA ASP A 286 8.81 16.11 -14.16
C ASP A 286 7.56 16.72 -13.51
N LEU A 287 7.24 16.35 -12.27
CA LEU A 287 5.98 16.74 -11.63
C LEU A 287 6.05 18.06 -10.88
N ASP A 288 4.91 18.75 -10.84
CA ASP A 288 4.66 19.90 -9.98
C ASP A 288 3.72 19.55 -8.83
N VAL A 289 2.76 18.62 -9.05
CA VAL A 289 1.84 18.13 -8.03
C VAL A 289 1.61 16.62 -8.19
N TYR A 290 1.72 15.87 -7.11
CA TYR A 290 1.33 14.47 -7.05
C TYR A 290 -0.14 14.35 -6.64
N ILE A 291 -0.94 13.53 -7.32
CA ILE A 291 -2.34 13.30 -6.96
C ILE A 291 -2.58 11.82 -6.65
N GLN A 292 -3.17 11.54 -5.46
CA GLN A 292 -3.61 10.22 -5.05
C GLN A 292 -5.15 10.15 -4.98
N PRO A 293 -5.84 9.89 -6.10
CA PRO A 293 -7.31 9.99 -6.17
C PRO A 293 -8.03 8.69 -5.78
N SER A 294 -7.40 7.83 -5.02
CA SER A 294 -7.85 6.48 -4.71
C SER A 294 -9.17 6.44 -3.93
N LEU A 295 -9.95 5.36 -4.16
CA LEU A 295 -11.15 5.01 -3.39
C LEU A 295 -10.87 4.01 -2.27
N GLN A 296 -9.67 3.41 -2.29
CA GLN A 296 -9.22 2.40 -1.35
C GLN A 296 -7.71 2.47 -1.19
N GLU A 297 -7.26 2.59 0.05
CA GLU A 297 -5.84 2.53 0.44
C GLU A 297 -5.69 1.92 1.85
N GLY A 298 -4.43 1.68 2.24
CA GLY A 298 -4.01 1.61 3.64
C GLY A 298 -3.35 2.95 4.00
N LEU A 299 -2.01 2.97 3.92
CA LEU A 299 -1.20 4.18 3.90
C LEU A 299 -0.42 4.18 2.57
N PRO A 300 -0.70 5.07 1.62
CA PRO A 300 -0.11 4.99 0.27
C PRO A 300 1.37 5.34 0.28
N ARG A 301 2.22 4.37 -0.08
CA ARG A 301 3.67 4.55 -0.18
C ARG A 301 4.06 5.63 -1.17
N SER A 302 3.39 5.66 -2.31
CA SER A 302 3.66 6.62 -3.38
C SER A 302 3.45 8.09 -2.98
N VAL A 303 2.52 8.37 -2.06
CA VAL A 303 2.37 9.72 -1.49
C VAL A 303 3.57 10.05 -0.60
N ILE A 304 4.02 9.11 0.25
CA ILE A 304 5.19 9.32 1.11
C ILE A 304 6.46 9.50 0.27
N GLU A 305 6.62 8.72 -0.80
CA GLU A 305 7.71 8.84 -1.76
C GLU A 305 7.70 10.21 -2.45
N ALA A 306 6.53 10.71 -2.89
CA ALA A 306 6.38 12.05 -3.45
C ALA A 306 6.72 13.15 -2.42
N MET A 307 6.20 13.02 -1.20
CA MET A 307 6.48 13.96 -0.10
C MET A 307 7.98 14.03 0.22
N SER A 308 8.69 12.90 0.12
CA SER A 308 10.11 12.81 0.47
C SER A 308 11.06 13.61 -0.44
N VAL A 309 10.59 13.98 -1.61
CA VAL A 309 11.30 14.88 -2.54
C VAL A 309 10.69 16.29 -2.56
N GLY A 310 9.94 16.64 -1.52
CA GLY A 310 9.29 17.94 -1.41
C GLY A 310 8.15 18.17 -2.40
N LEU A 311 7.59 17.13 -3.04
CA LEU A 311 6.53 17.31 -4.02
C LEU A 311 5.20 17.64 -3.32
N PRO A 312 4.50 18.74 -3.69
CA PRO A 312 3.13 19.01 -3.24
C PRO A 312 2.19 17.86 -3.61
N CYS A 313 1.31 17.46 -2.70
CA CYS A 313 0.46 16.30 -2.88
C CYS A 313 -1.01 16.63 -2.63
N ILE A 314 -1.90 16.19 -3.52
CA ILE A 314 -3.35 16.19 -3.35
C ILE A 314 -3.83 14.75 -3.15
N GLY A 315 -4.78 14.52 -2.24
CA GLY A 315 -5.31 13.19 -2.00
C GLY A 315 -6.81 13.15 -1.77
N SER A 316 -7.38 11.96 -1.88
CA SER A 316 -8.76 11.71 -1.49
C SER A 316 -8.89 11.52 0.03
N ASP A 317 -10.07 11.79 0.59
CA ASP A 317 -10.44 11.47 1.98
C ASP A 317 -10.67 9.95 2.13
N VAL A 318 -9.57 9.18 2.01
CA VAL A 318 -9.60 7.70 2.05
C VAL A 318 -8.48 7.17 2.92
N ALA A 319 -8.86 6.35 3.90
CA ALA A 319 -7.96 5.60 4.77
C ALA A 319 -6.88 6.50 5.40
N GLY A 320 -5.59 6.16 5.21
CA GLY A 320 -4.47 6.91 5.76
C GLY A 320 -4.02 8.13 4.95
N ILE A 321 -4.70 8.48 3.84
CA ILE A 321 -4.32 9.66 3.04
C ILE A 321 -4.45 10.96 3.86
N PRO A 322 -5.56 11.20 4.61
CA PRO A 322 -5.68 12.40 5.44
C PRO A 322 -4.68 12.49 6.59
N GLU A 323 -4.00 11.40 6.93
CA GLU A 323 -2.92 11.41 7.95
C GLU A 323 -1.59 11.97 7.38
N LEU A 324 -1.45 11.95 6.05
CA LEU A 324 -0.26 12.41 5.34
C LEU A 324 -0.35 13.87 4.90
N LEU A 325 -1.55 14.35 4.59
CA LEU A 325 -1.78 15.62 3.91
C LEU A 325 -2.57 16.60 4.77
N ASP A 326 -2.36 17.89 4.56
CA ASP A 326 -3.19 18.92 5.17
C ASP A 326 -4.62 18.88 4.63
N ALA A 327 -5.59 19.24 5.46
CA ALA A 327 -7.02 19.16 5.13
C ALA A 327 -7.40 19.89 3.83
N ASP A 328 -6.76 21.03 3.55
CA ASP A 328 -7.01 21.83 2.34
C ASP A 328 -6.50 21.16 1.06
N TRP A 329 -5.65 20.12 1.18
CA TRP A 329 -5.12 19.31 0.08
C TRP A 329 -5.83 17.95 -0.06
N VAL A 330 -6.91 17.74 0.71
CA VAL A 330 -7.69 16.52 0.70
C VAL A 330 -9.10 16.79 0.15
N PHE A 331 -9.49 16.05 -0.89
CA PHE A 331 -10.84 16.14 -1.43
C PHE A 331 -11.73 14.97 -0.99
N PRO A 332 -13.07 15.18 -0.81
CA PRO A 332 -13.96 14.15 -0.34
C PRO A 332 -14.14 13.02 -1.36
N ARG A 333 -14.07 11.76 -0.90
CA ARG A 333 -14.26 10.56 -1.73
C ARG A 333 -15.69 10.34 -2.23
N LYS A 334 -16.65 11.08 -1.70
CA LYS A 334 -18.07 11.01 -2.09
C LYS A 334 -18.30 11.81 -3.37
N LYS A 335 -19.51 12.08 -3.78
CA LYS A 335 -19.96 12.66 -5.06
C LYS A 335 -19.04 13.76 -5.67
N ASN A 336 -19.03 13.84 -7.02
CA ASN A 336 -18.40 14.92 -7.79
C ASN A 336 -16.86 15.07 -7.60
N LYS A 337 -16.12 13.96 -7.59
CA LYS A 337 -14.67 13.96 -7.34
C LYS A 337 -13.90 14.81 -8.36
N GLY A 338 -14.18 14.66 -9.65
CA GLY A 338 -13.56 15.47 -10.70
C GLY A 338 -13.78 16.98 -10.48
N LYS A 339 -15.01 17.38 -10.09
CA LYS A 339 -15.30 18.77 -9.73
C LYS A 339 -14.48 19.22 -8.51
N LYS A 340 -14.36 18.38 -7.47
CA LYS A 340 -13.59 18.72 -6.27
C LYS A 340 -12.09 18.84 -6.54
N ILE A 341 -11.55 17.96 -7.35
CA ILE A 341 -10.16 18.06 -7.81
C ILE A 341 -9.96 19.35 -8.62
N SER A 342 -10.86 19.68 -9.57
CA SER A 342 -10.76 20.90 -10.36
C SER A 342 -10.84 22.17 -9.49
N GLU A 343 -11.67 22.18 -8.45
CA GLU A 343 -11.79 23.29 -7.49
C GLU A 343 -10.50 23.48 -6.68
N LEU A 344 -9.79 22.40 -6.32
CA LEU A 344 -8.50 22.48 -5.66
C LEU A 344 -7.43 23.00 -6.62
N LEU A 345 -7.35 22.46 -7.83
CA LEU A 345 -6.32 22.81 -8.81
C LEU A 345 -6.37 24.30 -9.22
N ILE A 346 -7.57 24.92 -9.29
CA ILE A 346 -7.71 26.36 -9.58
C ILE A 346 -7.13 27.25 -8.46
N LYS A 347 -7.10 26.76 -7.23
CA LYS A 347 -6.64 27.53 -6.07
C LYS A 347 -5.12 27.46 -5.83
N ILE A 348 -4.43 26.61 -6.57
CA ILE A 348 -3.00 26.42 -6.40
C ILE A 348 -2.24 27.61 -6.99
N ASP A 349 -1.49 28.27 -6.14
CA ASP A 349 -0.51 29.28 -6.51
C ASP A 349 0.90 28.86 -6.05
N LYS A 350 1.92 29.61 -6.45
CA LYS A 350 3.33 29.33 -6.09
C LYS A 350 3.55 29.29 -4.58
N ASN A 351 2.94 30.20 -3.83
CA ASN A 351 3.08 30.26 -2.37
C ASN A 351 2.47 29.01 -1.69
N ALA A 352 1.29 28.55 -2.18
CA ALA A 352 0.68 27.32 -1.69
C ALA A 352 1.54 26.09 -2.01
N LEU A 353 2.12 26.02 -3.22
CA LEU A 353 3.02 24.93 -3.61
C LEU A 353 4.29 24.91 -2.74
N GLU A 354 4.92 26.05 -2.51
CA GLU A 354 6.13 26.15 -1.68
C GLU A 354 5.87 25.72 -0.22
N LYS A 355 4.80 26.22 0.38
CA LYS A 355 4.40 25.83 1.75
C LYS A 355 4.18 24.32 1.85
N GLN A 356 3.51 23.72 0.86
CA GLN A 356 3.29 22.27 0.83
C GLN A 356 4.57 21.49 0.58
N ALA A 357 5.48 22.00 -0.25
CA ALA A 357 6.78 21.38 -0.48
C ALA A 357 7.58 21.25 0.82
N ILE A 358 7.72 22.34 1.56
CA ILE A 358 8.43 22.38 2.84
C ILE A 358 7.75 21.44 3.87
N ARG A 359 6.43 21.57 3.99
CA ARG A 359 5.63 20.75 4.93
C ARG A 359 5.75 19.25 4.61
N ASN A 360 5.58 18.87 3.35
CA ASN A 360 5.61 17.48 2.92
C ASN A 360 6.99 16.86 3.12
N PHE A 361 8.04 17.59 2.77
CA PHE A 361 9.41 17.14 2.99
C PHE A 361 9.68 16.84 4.47
N LYS A 362 9.30 17.75 5.37
CA LYS A 362 9.43 17.58 6.82
C LYS A 362 8.58 16.40 7.34
N GLU A 363 7.34 16.26 6.87
CA GLU A 363 6.46 15.17 7.32
C GLU A 363 6.99 13.79 6.90
N ALA A 364 7.62 13.70 5.72
CA ALA A 364 8.19 12.47 5.21
C ALA A 364 9.39 11.94 6.04
N GLU A 365 10.07 12.78 6.83
CA GLU A 365 11.13 12.35 7.76
C GLU A 365 10.68 11.27 8.74
N LYS A 366 9.39 11.28 9.13
CA LYS A 366 8.80 10.28 10.02
C LYS A 366 8.79 8.86 9.42
N TYR A 367 9.00 8.75 8.12
CA TYR A 367 8.97 7.53 7.33
C TYR A 367 10.35 7.05 6.88
N ASP A 368 11.43 7.61 7.44
CA ASP A 368 12.79 7.10 7.23
C ASP A 368 12.85 5.60 7.52
N TYR A 369 13.48 4.85 6.62
CA TYR A 369 13.44 3.38 6.67
C TYR A 369 14.11 2.83 7.93
N ASN A 370 15.20 3.45 8.39
CA ASN A 370 15.90 3.01 9.60
C ASN A 370 15.06 3.25 10.86
N LEU A 371 14.31 4.37 10.92
CA LEU A 371 13.36 4.62 12.00
C LEU A 371 12.24 3.58 12.01
N LEU A 372 11.71 3.22 10.83
CA LEU A 372 10.68 2.21 10.70
C LEU A 372 11.20 0.81 11.05
N LEU A 373 12.43 0.46 10.66
CA LEU A 373 13.09 -0.79 11.05
C LEU A 373 13.31 -0.86 12.57
N LYS A 374 13.79 0.21 13.18
CA LYS A 374 13.97 0.28 14.65
C LYS A 374 12.66 0.00 15.38
N LYS A 375 11.58 0.69 15.01
CA LYS A 375 10.24 0.43 15.59
C LYS A 375 9.78 -1.01 15.38
N ARG A 376 10.09 -1.60 14.22
CA ARG A 376 9.75 -3.00 13.92
C ARG A 376 10.52 -3.97 14.82
N TYR A 377 11.81 -3.76 14.98
CA TYR A 377 12.61 -4.62 15.84
C TYR A 377 12.17 -4.52 17.31
N GLU A 378 11.86 -3.33 17.80
CA GLU A 378 11.36 -3.13 19.16
C GLU A 378 10.05 -3.91 19.43
N ILE A 379 9.10 -3.90 18.52
CA ILE A 379 7.85 -4.67 18.72
C ILE A 379 8.06 -6.17 18.51
N LEU A 380 8.94 -6.58 17.61
CA LEU A 380 9.29 -7.98 17.40
C LEU A 380 10.02 -8.56 18.62
N GLU A 381 10.92 -7.82 19.26
CA GLU A 381 11.56 -8.23 20.51
C GLU A 381 10.54 -8.39 21.64
N LYS A 382 9.63 -7.42 21.84
CA LYS A 382 8.54 -7.55 22.83
C LYS A 382 7.67 -8.77 22.55
N TYR A 383 7.39 -9.08 21.30
CA TYR A 383 6.61 -10.25 20.92
C TYR A 383 7.36 -11.54 21.19
N LYS A 384 8.68 -11.61 20.93
CA LYS A 384 9.53 -12.76 21.25
C LYS A 384 9.59 -13.02 22.76
N THR A 385 9.79 -11.97 23.54
CA THR A 385 9.79 -12.07 25.02
C THR A 385 8.48 -12.65 25.52
N PHE A 386 7.36 -12.13 25.03
CA PHE A 386 6.02 -12.64 25.38
C PHE A 386 5.83 -14.12 25.05
N ILE A 387 6.35 -14.60 23.90
CA ILE A 387 6.29 -16.03 23.53
C ILE A 387 7.11 -16.91 24.48
N LEU A 388 8.21 -16.39 25.03
CA LEU A 388 9.09 -17.15 25.93
C LEU A 388 8.57 -17.22 27.35
N GLU A 389 7.67 -16.30 27.72
CA GLU A 389 7.04 -16.22 29.05
C GLU A 389 5.74 -17.04 29.16
N GLU A 390 5.11 -17.41 28.00
CA GLU A 390 3.94 -18.30 27.93
C GLU A 390 4.30 -19.77 27.68
#